data_005e2cced95e0383ac7fdd83c5823b79
#
_entry.id   005e2cced95e0383ac7fdd83c5823b79
#
_cell.length_a   1.000
_cell.length_b   1.000
_cell.length_c   1.000
_cell.angle_alpha   90.00
_cell.angle_beta   90.00
_cell.angle_gamma   90.00
#
_symmetry.space_group_name_H-M   'P 1'
#
loop_
_entity.id
_entity.type
_entity.pdbx_description
1 polymer ?
#
loop_
_entity_poly.entity_id
_entity_poly.type
_entity_poly.pdbx_seq_one_letter_code
_entity_poly.pdbx_strand_id
1 'polypeptide(L)'
;MPGVTYDTGALLAAERNDRRMWALHAGFLAEEVVPIVPAPALAEAWRGGPRQAGLSRLVLMCDVEPMTEEQARRVGVLAGKARHEDVVDVAVAEGAVRRRDAVVTSDEDHIQRIADAVGVRLRIARV
;
A
#
# COMPACT_ATOMS: atom_id res chain seq x y z
N MET A 1 -13.32 12.47 -2.62
CA MET A 1 -12.26 12.15 -1.63
C MET A 1 -11.10 11.44 -2.32
N PRO A 2 -9.88 11.83 -2.00
CA PRO A 2 -8.73 11.08 -2.48
C PRO A 2 -8.71 9.67 -1.85
N GLY A 3 -8.25 8.72 -2.61
CA GLY A 3 -8.11 7.34 -2.15
C GLY A 3 -6.89 7.12 -1.28
N VAL A 4 -6.74 5.90 -0.81
CA VAL A 4 -5.61 5.49 0.02
C VAL A 4 -5.13 4.11 -0.39
N THR A 5 -3.81 3.95 -0.39
CA THR A 5 -3.14 2.68 -0.68
C THR A 5 -2.42 2.22 0.59
N TYR A 6 -2.55 0.95 0.91
CA TYR A 6 -1.82 0.32 2.01
C TYR A 6 -0.61 -0.43 1.48
N ASP A 7 0.55 -0.19 2.06
CA ASP A 7 1.73 -1.00 1.77
C ASP A 7 1.81 -2.22 2.71
N THR A 8 2.84 -3.02 2.54
CA THR A 8 3.08 -4.20 3.38
C THR A 8 3.17 -3.83 4.87
N GLY A 9 3.86 -2.72 5.19
CA GLY A 9 4.00 -2.28 6.57
C GLY A 9 2.67 -1.93 7.23
N ALA A 10 1.74 -1.34 6.47
CA ALA A 10 0.39 -1.07 6.96
C ALA A 10 -0.36 -2.37 7.28
N LEU A 11 -0.25 -3.36 6.39
CA LEU A 11 -0.87 -4.67 6.59
C LEU A 11 -0.31 -5.38 7.82
N LEU A 12 1.01 -5.34 8.00
CA LEU A 12 1.65 -5.94 9.17
C LEU A 12 1.30 -5.19 10.46
N ALA A 13 1.11 -3.88 10.41
CA ALA A 13 0.64 -3.10 11.55
C ALA A 13 -0.78 -3.54 11.95
N ALA A 14 -1.65 -3.77 10.98
CA ALA A 14 -3.00 -4.29 11.26
C ALA A 14 -2.95 -5.69 11.87
N GLU A 15 -2.06 -6.55 11.38
CA GLU A 15 -1.89 -7.91 11.92
C GLU A 15 -1.53 -7.88 13.40
N ARG A 16 -0.59 -7.00 13.82
CA ARG A 16 -0.19 -6.90 15.23
C ARG A 16 -1.10 -6.01 16.07
N ASN A 17 -2.26 -5.67 15.53
CA ASN A 17 -3.29 -4.89 16.21
C ASN A 17 -2.82 -3.48 16.63
N ASP A 18 -2.05 -2.84 15.78
CA ASP A 18 -1.57 -1.47 16.01
C ASP A 18 -2.75 -0.49 16.08
N ARG A 19 -2.82 0.29 17.16
CA ARG A 19 -3.95 1.21 17.38
C ARG A 19 -4.05 2.29 16.33
N ARG A 20 -2.91 2.87 15.95
CA ARG A 20 -2.90 3.93 14.95
C ARG A 20 -3.38 3.42 13.60
N MET A 21 -2.93 2.24 13.20
CA MET A 21 -3.36 1.64 11.94
C MET A 21 -4.88 1.42 11.92
N TRP A 22 -5.43 0.82 12.98
CA TRP A 22 -6.87 0.57 13.04
C TRP A 22 -7.69 1.87 13.14
N ALA A 23 -7.18 2.90 13.81
CA ALA A 23 -7.83 4.20 13.86
C ALA A 23 -7.86 4.88 12.47
N LEU A 24 -6.75 4.82 11.74
CA LEU A 24 -6.69 5.32 10.37
C LEU A 24 -7.70 4.59 9.48
N HIS A 25 -7.71 3.27 9.56
CA HIS A 25 -8.63 2.45 8.76
C HIS A 25 -10.09 2.79 9.05
N ALA A 26 -10.47 2.87 10.32
CA ALA A 26 -11.82 3.26 10.71
C ALA A 26 -12.19 4.65 10.18
N GLY A 27 -11.24 5.59 10.20
CA GLY A 27 -11.46 6.93 9.68
C GLY A 27 -11.72 6.94 8.17
N PHE A 28 -10.97 6.17 7.40
CA PHE A 28 -11.20 6.06 5.95
C PHE A 28 -12.58 5.48 5.66
N LEU A 29 -12.96 4.39 6.33
CA LEU A 29 -14.27 3.77 6.12
C LEU A 29 -15.41 4.72 6.50
N ALA A 30 -15.24 5.50 7.57
CA ALA A 30 -16.24 6.48 7.98
C ALA A 30 -16.46 7.58 6.92
N GLU A 31 -15.45 7.87 6.12
CA GLU A 31 -15.52 8.80 4.99
C GLU A 31 -15.86 8.11 3.67
N GLU A 32 -16.24 6.84 3.72
CA GLU A 32 -16.60 6.04 2.54
C GLU A 32 -15.43 5.87 1.57
N VAL A 33 -14.20 5.85 2.10
CA VAL A 33 -13.00 5.56 1.31
C VAL A 33 -12.62 4.11 1.55
N VAL A 34 -12.67 3.30 0.48
CA VAL A 34 -12.25 1.90 0.54
C VAL A 34 -10.76 1.83 0.19
N PRO A 35 -9.90 1.42 1.14
CA PRO A 35 -8.47 1.36 0.85
C PRO A 35 -8.13 0.33 -0.21
N ILE A 36 -7.08 0.60 -0.99
CA ILE A 36 -6.55 -0.31 -1.99
C ILE A 36 -5.35 -1.06 -1.41
N VAL A 37 -5.36 -2.37 -1.55
CA VAL A 37 -4.24 -3.23 -1.20
C VAL A 37 -3.65 -3.79 -2.49
N PRO A 38 -2.43 -3.40 -2.87
CA PRO A 38 -1.78 -4.02 -4.03
C PRO A 38 -1.56 -5.51 -3.78
N ALA A 39 -1.88 -6.34 -4.76
CA ALA A 39 -1.71 -7.80 -4.62
C ALA A 39 -0.28 -8.20 -4.21
N PRO A 40 0.80 -7.58 -4.74
CA PRO A 40 2.15 -7.89 -4.28
C PRO A 40 2.37 -7.61 -2.78
N ALA A 41 1.81 -6.52 -2.26
CA ALA A 41 1.91 -6.22 -0.82
C ALA A 41 1.17 -7.26 0.02
N LEU A 42 0.00 -7.68 -0.45
CA LEU A 42 -0.74 -8.76 0.21
C LEU A 42 0.08 -10.05 0.22
N ALA A 43 0.68 -10.42 -0.91
CA ALA A 43 1.51 -11.62 -1.00
C ALA A 43 2.69 -11.58 -0.02
N GLU A 44 3.30 -10.41 0.16
CA GLU A 44 4.41 -10.24 1.09
C GLU A 44 3.97 -10.38 2.54
N ALA A 45 2.78 -9.91 2.90
CA ALA A 45 2.27 -9.94 4.26
C ALA A 45 1.55 -11.23 4.63
N TRP A 46 0.91 -11.88 3.66
CA TRP A 46 0.01 -13.01 3.92
C TRP A 46 0.77 -14.31 4.16
N ARG A 47 0.43 -15.01 5.24
CA ARG A 47 0.95 -16.36 5.54
C ARG A 47 -0.18 -17.35 5.85
N GLY A 48 -1.37 -16.84 6.15
CA GLY A 48 -2.51 -17.64 6.59
C GLY A 48 -2.42 -18.04 8.06
N GLY A 49 -3.49 -18.60 8.55
CA GLY A 49 -3.56 -19.10 9.91
C GLY A 49 -4.15 -18.09 10.90
N PRO A 50 -4.39 -18.56 12.16
CA PRO A 50 -5.16 -17.79 13.13
C PRO A 50 -4.46 -16.52 13.62
N ARG A 51 -3.15 -16.45 13.55
CA ARG A 51 -2.39 -15.23 13.93
C ARG A 51 -2.70 -14.05 13.05
N GLN A 52 -3.23 -14.30 11.86
CA GLN A 52 -3.54 -13.26 10.90
C GLN A 52 -5.03 -12.93 10.83
N ALA A 53 -5.80 -13.27 11.87
CA ALA A 53 -7.23 -12.95 11.90
C ALA A 53 -7.49 -11.45 11.73
N GLY A 54 -6.68 -10.58 12.35
CA GLY A 54 -6.79 -9.14 12.19
C GLY A 54 -6.51 -8.67 10.76
N LEU A 55 -5.45 -9.19 10.15
CA LEU A 55 -5.13 -8.88 8.76
C LEU A 55 -6.25 -9.35 7.83
N SER A 56 -6.78 -10.55 8.07
CA SER A 56 -7.88 -11.10 7.28
C SER A 56 -9.12 -10.19 7.33
N ARG A 57 -9.47 -9.70 8.52
CA ARG A 57 -10.60 -8.77 8.69
C ARG A 57 -10.37 -7.47 7.94
N LEU A 58 -9.17 -6.91 8.04
CA LEU A 58 -8.84 -5.67 7.34
C LEU A 58 -8.98 -5.83 5.83
N VAL A 59 -8.43 -6.89 5.27
CA VAL A 59 -8.43 -7.13 3.82
C VAL A 59 -9.85 -7.28 3.28
N LEU A 60 -10.77 -7.88 4.05
CA LEU A 60 -12.17 -8.00 3.65
C LEU A 60 -12.85 -6.64 3.47
N MET A 61 -12.35 -5.59 4.09
CA MET A 61 -12.86 -4.23 4.00
C MET A 61 -12.10 -3.37 2.98
N CYS A 62 -11.19 -3.96 2.23
CA CYS A 62 -10.36 -3.28 1.25
C CYS A 62 -10.61 -3.86 -0.14
N ASP A 63 -10.19 -3.12 -1.17
CA ASP A 63 -10.11 -3.63 -2.52
C ASP A 63 -8.67 -4.10 -2.79
N VAL A 64 -8.51 -5.37 -3.15
CA VAL A 64 -7.21 -5.90 -3.56
C VAL A 64 -7.06 -5.65 -5.06
N GLU A 65 -6.05 -4.87 -5.43
CA GLU A 65 -5.75 -4.61 -6.84
C GLU A 65 -4.83 -5.69 -7.39
N PRO A 66 -5.28 -6.47 -8.38
CA PRO A 66 -4.41 -7.47 -9.00
C PRO A 66 -3.31 -6.80 -9.81
N MET A 67 -2.12 -7.41 -9.85
CA MET A 67 -1.07 -6.97 -10.74
C MET A 67 -1.28 -7.58 -12.12
N THR A 68 -1.71 -6.77 -13.08
CA THR A 68 -1.84 -7.17 -14.48
C THR A 68 -0.47 -7.11 -15.16
N GLU A 69 -0.37 -7.70 -16.35
CA GLU A 69 0.84 -7.56 -17.17
C GLU A 69 1.14 -6.10 -17.46
N GLU A 70 0.12 -5.33 -17.76
CA GLU A 70 0.27 -3.90 -18.04
C GLU A 70 0.85 -3.15 -16.84
N GLN A 71 0.34 -3.39 -15.65
CA GLN A 71 0.89 -2.79 -14.43
C GLN A 71 2.31 -3.29 -14.16
N ALA A 72 2.58 -4.57 -14.37
CA ALA A 72 3.93 -5.11 -14.18
C ALA A 72 4.95 -4.39 -15.05
N ARG A 73 4.59 -4.04 -16.27
CA ARG A 73 5.48 -3.26 -17.17
C ARG A 73 5.70 -1.84 -16.64
N ARG A 74 4.66 -1.17 -16.15
CA ARG A 74 4.81 0.16 -15.53
C ARG A 74 5.70 0.10 -14.29
N VAL A 75 5.51 -0.92 -13.46
CA VAL A 75 6.33 -1.14 -12.26
C VAL A 75 7.79 -1.35 -12.64
N GLY A 76 8.06 -2.16 -13.65
CA GLY A 76 9.43 -2.38 -14.12
C GLY A 76 10.10 -1.10 -14.62
N VAL A 77 9.39 -0.29 -15.38
CA VAL A 77 9.91 1.00 -15.87
C VAL A 77 10.21 1.93 -14.68
N LEU A 78 9.31 2.02 -13.72
CA LEU A 78 9.49 2.86 -12.55
C LEU A 78 10.65 2.38 -11.67
N ALA A 79 10.79 1.07 -11.49
CA ALA A 79 11.91 0.48 -10.76
C ALA A 79 13.25 0.89 -11.38
N GLY A 80 13.34 0.86 -12.70
CA GLY A 80 14.54 1.31 -13.41
C GLY A 80 14.84 2.79 -13.20
N LYS A 81 13.83 3.64 -13.29
CA LYS A 81 13.99 5.09 -13.08
C LYS A 81 14.39 5.42 -11.64
N ALA A 82 13.77 4.77 -10.68
CA ALA A 82 14.03 5.00 -9.27
C ALA A 82 15.29 4.29 -8.77
N ARG A 83 15.85 3.39 -9.56
CA ARG A 83 16.96 2.53 -9.16
C ARG A 83 16.65 1.78 -7.88
N HIS A 84 15.44 1.21 -7.82
CA HIS A 84 14.91 0.54 -6.65
C HIS A 84 14.59 -0.92 -7.02
N GLU A 85 15.11 -1.87 -6.24
CA GLU A 85 15.01 -3.29 -6.57
C GLU A 85 13.77 -3.98 -5.97
N ASP A 86 13.18 -3.41 -4.92
CA ASP A 86 12.03 -4.01 -4.27
C ASP A 86 10.77 -3.73 -5.08
N VAL A 87 10.36 -4.72 -5.87
CA VAL A 87 9.20 -4.59 -6.76
C VAL A 87 7.89 -4.40 -6.00
N VAL A 88 7.80 -4.84 -4.74
CA VAL A 88 6.59 -4.63 -3.93
C VAL A 88 6.46 -3.14 -3.59
N ASP A 89 7.53 -2.52 -3.10
CA ASP A 89 7.53 -1.07 -2.82
C ASP A 89 7.21 -0.28 -4.09
N VAL A 90 7.81 -0.67 -5.21
CA VAL A 90 7.59 0.01 -6.49
C VAL A 90 6.14 -0.14 -6.94
N ALA A 91 5.54 -1.32 -6.76
CA ALA A 91 4.12 -1.54 -7.10
C ALA A 91 3.20 -0.66 -6.25
N VAL A 92 3.50 -0.53 -4.95
CA VAL A 92 2.74 0.37 -4.06
C VAL A 92 2.82 1.81 -4.56
N ALA A 93 4.04 2.30 -4.82
CA ALA A 93 4.25 3.67 -5.28
C ALA A 93 3.61 3.91 -6.66
N GLU A 94 3.74 2.97 -7.60
CA GLU A 94 3.15 3.10 -8.94
C GLU A 94 1.64 3.27 -8.85
N GLY A 95 0.98 2.41 -8.10
CA GLY A 95 -0.48 2.49 -7.96
C GLY A 95 -0.92 3.78 -7.27
N ALA A 96 -0.23 4.19 -6.21
CA ALA A 96 -0.56 5.41 -5.49
C ALA A 96 -0.39 6.65 -6.39
N VAL A 97 0.70 6.73 -7.15
CA VAL A 97 0.93 7.84 -8.09
C VAL A 97 -0.16 7.86 -9.18
N ARG A 98 -0.44 6.72 -9.78
CA ARG A 98 -1.43 6.59 -10.86
C ARG A 98 -2.83 6.98 -10.40
N ARG A 99 -3.25 6.56 -9.21
CA ARG A 99 -4.58 6.84 -8.66
C ARG A 99 -4.63 8.16 -7.89
N ARG A 100 -3.49 8.80 -7.64
CA ARG A 100 -3.37 9.98 -6.77
C ARG A 100 -3.82 9.71 -5.35
N ASP A 101 -3.47 8.53 -4.85
CA ASP A 101 -3.80 8.11 -3.49
C ASP A 101 -2.79 8.66 -2.47
N ALA A 102 -3.24 8.79 -1.23
CA ALA A 102 -2.34 8.81 -0.09
C ALA A 102 -1.82 7.38 0.15
N VAL A 103 -0.73 7.25 0.87
CA VAL A 103 -0.16 5.94 1.23
C VAL A 103 -0.05 5.83 2.74
N VAL A 104 -0.49 4.70 3.29
CA VAL A 104 -0.19 4.33 4.67
C VAL A 104 0.96 3.36 4.64
N THR A 105 2.05 3.70 5.30
CA THR A 105 3.31 2.95 5.23
C THR A 105 4.08 3.02 6.55
N SER A 106 4.89 2.02 6.81
CA SER A 106 5.90 2.06 7.87
C SER A 106 7.26 2.58 7.36
N ASP A 107 7.38 2.81 6.06
CA ASP A 107 8.64 3.19 5.41
C ASP A 107 8.46 4.34 4.43
N GLU A 108 8.20 5.52 5.00
CA GLU A 108 7.92 6.74 4.25
C GLU A 108 9.02 7.09 3.25
N ASP A 109 10.28 6.97 3.68
CA ASP A 109 11.42 7.40 2.86
C ASP A 109 11.56 6.58 1.59
N HIS A 110 11.39 5.26 1.68
CA HIS A 110 11.48 4.38 0.51
C HIS A 110 10.36 4.68 -0.50
N ILE A 111 9.14 4.81 -0.02
CA ILE A 111 7.99 5.06 -0.88
C ILE A 111 8.11 6.44 -1.56
N GLN A 112 8.46 7.48 -0.79
CA GLN A 112 8.62 8.82 -1.36
C GLN A 112 9.78 8.88 -2.36
N ARG A 113 10.88 8.20 -2.11
CA ARG A 113 12.01 8.16 -3.03
C ARG A 113 11.62 7.61 -4.39
N ILE A 114 10.77 6.57 -4.41
CA ILE A 114 10.27 6.01 -5.68
C ILE A 114 9.41 7.04 -6.41
N ALA A 115 8.51 7.70 -5.71
CA ALA A 115 7.65 8.74 -6.30
C ALA A 115 8.46 9.94 -6.80
N ASP A 116 9.56 10.28 -6.14
CA ASP A 116 10.47 11.36 -6.56
C ASP A 116 11.02 11.12 -7.96
N ALA A 117 11.21 9.86 -8.36
CA ALA A 117 11.71 9.51 -9.69
C ALA A 117 10.78 9.98 -10.82
N VAL A 118 9.50 10.21 -10.52
CA VAL A 118 8.51 10.74 -11.47
C VAL A 118 7.98 12.12 -11.06
N GLY A 119 8.65 12.78 -10.11
CA GLY A 119 8.34 14.14 -9.70
C GLY A 119 7.05 14.30 -8.93
N VAL A 120 6.59 13.28 -8.22
CA VAL A 120 5.34 13.31 -7.46
C VAL A 120 5.61 13.33 -5.96
N ARG A 121 4.93 14.26 -5.25
CA ARG A 121 4.92 14.29 -3.79
C ARG A 121 3.70 13.53 -3.29
N LEU A 122 3.92 12.41 -2.61
CA LEU A 122 2.84 11.62 -2.04
C LEU A 122 2.41 12.18 -0.68
N ARG A 123 1.13 12.05 -0.38
CA ARG A 123 0.63 12.24 0.97
C ARG A 123 0.80 10.92 1.71
N ILE A 124 1.49 10.95 2.83
CA ILE A 124 1.87 9.73 3.56
C ILE A 124 1.39 9.82 5.00
N ALA A 125 0.74 8.75 5.46
CA ALA A 125 0.44 8.52 6.86
C ALA A 125 1.34 7.38 7.34
N ARG A 126 2.13 7.66 8.35
CA ARG A 126 3.12 6.71 8.87
C ARG A 126 2.51 5.87 10.00
N VAL A 127 2.78 4.58 9.98
CA VAL A 127 2.38 3.64 11.02
C VAL A 127 3.57 2.86 11.60
#